data_9a2db62432606b42335d874c359186e6
#
_entry.id   9a2db62432606b42335d874c359186e6
#
_cell.length_a   1.000
_cell.length_b   1.000
_cell.length_c   1.000
_cell.angle_alpha   90.00
_cell.angle_beta   90.00
_cell.angle_gamma   90.00
#
_symmetry.space_group_name_H-M   'P 1'
#
loop_
_entity.id
_entity.type
_entity.pdbx_description
1 polymer ?
#
loop_
_entity_poly.entity_id
_entity_poly.type
_entity_poly.pdbx_seq_one_letter_code
_entity_poly.pdbx_strand_id
1 'polypeptide(L)'
;MSKGYWIALYKKIEDTNNLGVYAKKATETIVKHGGKPLVRGGRYDVLEGDDFPRTVIWEFPSYEAAKNCYNSPDYQSAWSLAKQTTKRNLQVVEGLSIE
;
A
#
# COMPACT_ATOMS: atom_id res chain seq x y z
N MET A 1 5.49 -0.56 -21.79
CA MET A 1 5.47 0.33 -20.60
C MET A 1 5.33 -0.48 -19.34
N SER A 2 6.04 -0.08 -18.32
CA SER A 2 5.99 -0.80 -17.04
C SER A 2 5.05 -0.13 -16.08
N LYS A 3 4.31 -0.93 -15.32
CA LYS A 3 3.50 -0.46 -14.23
C LYS A 3 4.37 -0.25 -13.00
N GLY A 4 3.84 0.46 -12.01
CA GLY A 4 4.47 0.56 -10.70
C GLY A 4 3.58 -0.09 -9.66
N TYR A 5 4.17 -0.61 -8.62
CA TYR A 5 3.40 -1.31 -7.58
C TYR A 5 3.81 -0.84 -6.20
N TRP A 6 2.82 -0.68 -5.34
CA TRP A 6 3.03 -0.59 -3.90
C TRP A 6 2.83 -1.99 -3.33
N ILE A 7 3.80 -2.45 -2.59
CA ILE A 7 3.69 -3.72 -1.90
C ILE A 7 3.82 -3.45 -0.42
N ALA A 8 2.71 -3.57 0.30
CA ALA A 8 2.65 -3.31 1.73
C ALA A 8 2.47 -4.62 2.47
N LEU A 9 3.42 -4.92 3.36
CA LEU A 9 3.39 -6.10 4.22
C LEU A 9 3.24 -5.62 5.65
N TYR A 10 2.08 -5.84 6.25
CA TYR A 10 1.79 -5.36 7.60
C TYR A 10 2.29 -6.37 8.62
N LYS A 11 3.15 -5.91 9.50
CA LYS A 11 3.72 -6.73 10.57
C LYS A 11 2.86 -6.69 11.82
N LYS A 12 2.41 -5.50 12.20
CA LYS A 12 1.64 -5.32 13.42
C LYS A 12 0.64 -4.19 13.24
N ILE A 13 -0.59 -4.44 13.65
CA ILE A 13 -1.66 -3.46 13.64
C ILE A 13 -2.18 -3.36 15.08
N GLU A 14 -1.85 -2.25 15.76
CA GLU A 14 -2.23 -2.07 17.16
C GLU A 14 -3.61 -1.47 17.33
N ASP A 15 -4.08 -0.74 16.30
CA ASP A 15 -5.40 -0.08 16.35
C ASP A 15 -6.09 -0.25 15.00
N THR A 16 -7.04 -1.18 14.97
CA THR A 16 -7.78 -1.46 13.74
C THR A 16 -8.70 -0.32 13.33
N ASN A 17 -9.17 0.47 14.29
CA ASN A 17 -10.01 1.63 13.98
C ASN A 17 -9.21 2.70 13.25
N ASN A 18 -8.00 3.01 13.74
CA ASN A 18 -7.12 3.97 13.08
C ASN A 18 -6.75 3.50 11.68
N LEU A 19 -6.49 2.21 11.54
CA LEU A 19 -6.17 1.65 10.23
C LEU A 19 -7.35 1.77 9.27
N GLY A 20 -8.57 1.56 9.76
CA GLY A 20 -9.78 1.71 8.94
C GLY A 20 -10.00 3.13 8.46
N VAL A 21 -9.81 4.11 9.35
CA VAL A 21 -9.93 5.53 8.98
C VAL A 21 -8.86 5.90 7.95
N TYR A 22 -7.62 5.46 8.18
CA TYR A 22 -6.54 5.64 7.22
C TYR A 22 -6.89 5.03 5.87
N ALA A 23 -7.33 3.78 5.85
CA ALA A 23 -7.60 3.06 4.61
C ALA A 23 -8.64 3.77 3.75
N LYS A 24 -9.67 4.33 4.37
CA LYS A 24 -10.70 5.06 3.66
C LYS A 24 -10.13 6.30 2.97
N LYS A 25 -9.35 7.09 3.72
CA LYS A 25 -8.75 8.31 3.16
C LYS A 25 -7.67 8.00 2.15
N ALA A 26 -6.85 7.00 2.43
CA ALA A 26 -5.77 6.61 1.54
C ALA A 26 -6.31 6.12 0.19
N THR A 27 -7.39 5.33 0.22
CA THR A 27 -7.98 4.81 -1.01
C THR A 27 -8.38 5.95 -1.95
N GLU A 28 -9.00 7.00 -1.41
CA GLU A 28 -9.39 8.14 -2.23
C GLU A 28 -8.19 8.78 -2.93
N THR A 29 -7.12 9.00 -2.17
CA THR A 29 -5.90 9.60 -2.71
C THR A 29 -5.22 8.69 -3.73
N ILE A 30 -5.11 7.40 -3.40
CA ILE A 30 -4.44 6.43 -4.27
C ILE A 30 -5.17 6.34 -5.62
N VAL A 31 -6.49 6.28 -5.59
CA VAL A 31 -7.29 6.23 -6.83
C VAL A 31 -7.08 7.49 -7.67
N LYS A 32 -7.00 8.66 -7.03
CA LYS A 32 -6.72 9.91 -7.75
C LYS A 32 -5.38 9.87 -8.47
N HIS A 33 -4.41 9.13 -7.95
CA HIS A 33 -3.10 8.98 -8.58
C HIS A 33 -3.04 7.82 -9.57
N GLY A 34 -4.19 7.25 -9.91
CA GLY A 34 -4.27 6.17 -10.87
C GLY A 34 -4.08 4.78 -10.27
N GLY A 35 -4.10 4.68 -8.95
CA GLY A 35 -3.93 3.40 -8.27
C GLY A 35 -5.13 2.49 -8.42
N LYS A 36 -4.86 1.21 -8.54
CA LYS A 36 -5.85 0.16 -8.67
C LYS A 36 -5.53 -0.94 -7.66
N PRO A 37 -6.47 -1.32 -6.78
CA PRO A 37 -6.18 -2.35 -5.78
C PRO A 37 -6.14 -3.72 -6.42
N LEU A 38 -5.10 -4.49 -6.12
CA LEU A 38 -4.96 -5.87 -6.59
C LEU A 38 -5.10 -6.86 -5.46
N VAL A 39 -4.58 -6.52 -4.27
CA VAL A 39 -4.68 -7.35 -3.06
C VAL A 39 -4.98 -6.42 -1.89
N ARG A 40 -5.99 -6.77 -1.11
CA ARG A 40 -6.37 -6.00 0.09
C ARG A 40 -6.65 -6.94 1.25
N GLY A 41 -5.57 -7.51 1.80
CA GLY A 41 -5.72 -8.56 2.79
C GLY A 41 -6.14 -9.85 2.11
N GLY A 42 -7.05 -10.59 2.69
CA GLY A 42 -7.49 -11.85 2.11
C GLY A 42 -6.72 -13.03 2.69
N ARG A 43 -7.06 -14.21 2.18
CA ARG A 43 -6.39 -15.43 2.65
C ARG A 43 -4.92 -15.41 2.29
N TYR A 44 -4.11 -15.94 3.19
CA TYR A 44 -2.67 -16.02 2.94
C TYR A 44 -2.10 -17.24 3.68
N ASP A 45 -1.00 -17.73 3.18
CA ASP A 45 -0.22 -18.79 3.84
C ASP A 45 1.23 -18.35 3.88
N VAL A 46 1.87 -18.51 5.02
CA VAL A 46 3.30 -18.27 5.15
C VAL A 46 4.03 -19.56 4.81
N LEU A 47 4.70 -19.58 3.68
CA LEU A 47 5.45 -20.76 3.24
C LEU A 47 6.88 -20.71 3.71
N GLU A 48 7.45 -19.52 3.82
CA GLU A 48 8.81 -19.30 4.31
C GLU A 48 8.91 -17.91 4.90
N GLY A 49 9.67 -17.76 5.96
CA GLY A 49 9.98 -16.46 6.54
C GLY A 49 8.99 -15.98 7.58
N ASP A 50 9.01 -14.69 7.81
CA ASP A 50 8.18 -14.06 8.85
C ASP A 50 6.72 -14.02 8.48
N ASP A 51 5.87 -14.02 9.49
CA ASP A 51 4.43 -13.87 9.31
C ASP A 51 4.09 -12.38 9.17
N PHE A 52 3.56 -12.01 8.00
CA PHE A 52 2.98 -10.70 7.76
C PHE A 52 1.49 -10.91 7.58
N PRO A 53 0.68 -10.67 8.62
CA PRO A 53 -0.73 -11.07 8.60
C PRO A 53 -1.60 -10.32 7.59
N ARG A 54 -1.10 -9.25 7.00
CA ARG A 54 -1.88 -8.52 6.00
C ARG A 54 -0.97 -8.04 4.87
N THR A 55 -1.38 -8.31 3.64
CA THR A 55 -0.70 -7.84 2.43
C THR A 55 -1.65 -6.97 1.64
N VAL A 56 -1.16 -5.81 1.19
CA VAL A 56 -1.92 -4.92 0.31
C VAL A 56 -1.05 -4.57 -0.88
N ILE A 57 -1.59 -4.74 -2.09
CA ILE A 57 -0.87 -4.42 -3.32
C ILE A 57 -1.73 -3.50 -4.16
N TRP A 58 -1.12 -2.38 -4.57
CA TRP A 58 -1.73 -1.42 -5.49
C TRP A 58 -0.93 -1.36 -6.77
N GLU A 59 -1.62 -1.27 -7.90
CA GLU A 59 -0.99 -1.06 -9.20
C GLU A 59 -1.18 0.39 -9.62
N PHE A 60 -0.13 1.01 -10.15
CA PHE A 60 -0.15 2.37 -10.68
C PHE A 60 0.27 2.34 -12.15
N PRO A 61 -0.08 3.40 -12.91
CA PRO A 61 0.32 3.45 -14.33
C PRO A 61 1.82 3.37 -14.55
N SER A 62 2.62 3.83 -13.57
CA SER A 62 4.06 3.82 -13.68
C SER A 62 4.71 3.79 -12.30
N TYR A 63 6.01 3.49 -12.28
CA TYR A 63 6.82 3.58 -11.07
C TYR A 63 6.77 5.00 -10.49
N GLU A 64 6.91 6.01 -11.36
CA GLU A 64 6.89 7.41 -10.95
C GLU A 64 5.55 7.81 -10.33
N ALA A 65 4.45 7.34 -10.92
CA ALA A 65 3.12 7.62 -10.38
C ALA A 65 2.96 7.02 -8.98
N ALA A 66 3.47 5.81 -8.77
CA ALA A 66 3.43 5.16 -7.47
C ALA A 66 4.22 5.95 -6.43
N LYS A 67 5.43 6.40 -6.77
CA LYS A 67 6.25 7.21 -5.87
C LYS A 67 5.62 8.56 -5.59
N ASN A 68 5.08 9.21 -6.61
CA ASN A 68 4.46 10.52 -6.46
C ASN A 68 3.25 10.45 -5.53
N CYS A 69 2.48 9.36 -5.61
CA CYS A 69 1.36 9.16 -4.71
C CYS A 69 1.82 9.10 -3.26
N TYR A 70 2.85 8.30 -2.98
CA TYR A 70 3.37 8.16 -1.62
C TYR A 70 3.85 9.51 -1.07
N ASN A 71 4.52 10.29 -1.90
CA ASN A 71 5.10 11.57 -1.49
C ASN A 71 4.09 12.72 -1.49
N SER A 72 2.86 12.48 -1.92
CA SER A 72 1.85 13.54 -1.97
C SER A 72 1.43 13.95 -0.57
N PRO A 73 1.14 15.26 -0.36
CA PRO A 73 0.65 15.73 0.94
C PRO A 73 -0.63 15.01 1.38
N ASP A 74 -1.52 14.73 0.45
CA ASP A 74 -2.79 14.05 0.75
C ASP A 74 -2.55 12.65 1.30
N TYR A 75 -1.64 11.89 0.67
CA TYR A 75 -1.36 10.55 1.18
C TYR A 75 -0.67 10.61 2.53
N GLN A 76 0.33 11.47 2.68
CA GLN A 76 1.05 11.57 3.96
C GLN A 76 0.13 12.02 5.09
N SER A 77 -0.84 12.89 4.79
CA SER A 77 -1.85 13.27 5.77
C SER A 77 -2.70 12.06 6.20
N ALA A 78 -3.10 11.23 5.23
CA ALA A 78 -3.85 10.01 5.54
C ALA A 78 -3.02 9.04 6.38
N TRP A 79 -1.76 8.82 5.99
CA TRP A 79 -0.88 7.87 6.69
C TRP A 79 -0.61 8.30 8.13
N SER A 80 -0.59 9.60 8.40
CA SER A 80 -0.38 10.10 9.76
C SER A 80 -1.42 9.57 10.76
N LEU A 81 -2.59 9.15 10.27
CA LEU A 81 -3.65 8.63 11.12
C LEU A 81 -3.34 7.23 11.68
N ALA A 82 -2.50 6.46 10.98
CA ALA A 82 -2.20 5.09 11.37
C ALA A 82 -0.71 4.84 11.64
N LYS A 83 0.13 5.80 11.36
CA LYS A 83 1.59 5.63 11.41
C LYS A 83 2.09 5.19 12.79
N GLN A 84 1.50 5.73 13.86
CA GLN A 84 1.95 5.46 15.22
C GLN A 84 1.53 4.07 15.73
N THR A 85 0.48 3.50 15.16
CA THR A 85 -0.11 2.25 15.64
C THR A 85 0.02 1.11 14.64
N THR A 86 0.83 1.28 13.60
CA THR A 86 0.99 0.28 12.56
C THR A 86 2.46 0.11 12.21
N LYS A 87 2.90 -1.14 12.15
CA LYS A 87 4.25 -1.46 11.64
C LYS A 87 4.09 -2.23 10.34
N ARG A 88 4.73 -1.73 9.30
CA ARG A 88 4.65 -2.37 7.99
C ARG A 88 5.90 -2.09 7.18
N ASN A 89 6.13 -2.95 6.20
CA ASN A 89 7.05 -2.67 5.11
C ASN A 89 6.21 -2.18 3.95
N LEU A 90 6.64 -1.10 3.32
CA LEU A 90 6.00 -0.62 2.10
C LEU A 90 7.11 -0.26 1.14
N GLN A 91 7.08 -0.86 -0.04
CA GLN A 91 8.04 -0.49 -1.07
C GLN A 91 7.36 -0.33 -2.41
N VAL A 92 7.95 0.52 -3.22
CA VAL A 92 7.53 0.74 -4.59
C VAL A 92 8.47 -0.07 -5.48
N VAL A 93 7.90 -0.83 -6.40
CA VAL A 93 8.69 -1.62 -7.33
C VAL A 93 8.13 -1.46 -8.73
N GLU A 94 9.04 -1.40 -9.69
CA GLU A 94 8.64 -1.33 -11.10
C GLU A 94 8.29 -2.71 -11.60
N GLY A 95 7.19 -2.81 -12.34
CA GLY A 95 6.77 -4.05 -12.92
C GLY A 95 7.62 -4.46 -14.11
N LEU A 96 7.49 -5.72 -14.48
CA LEU A 96 8.17 -6.23 -15.64
C LEU A 96 7.63 -5.53 -16.89
N SER A 97 8.53 -5.07 -17.76
CA SER A 97 8.12 -4.46 -19.00
C SER A 97 7.67 -5.55 -19.97
N ILE A 98 6.44 -5.38 -20.47
CA ILE A 98 5.88 -6.32 -21.46
C ILE A 98 5.64 -5.55 -22.75
N GLU A 99 6.19 -6.05 -23.84
CA GLU A 99 6.06 -5.40 -25.13
C GLU A 99 5.39 -6.30 -26.14
#